data_0529af603d0c1cfde6e06ed364c8afab
#
_entry.id   0529af603d0c1cfde6e06ed364c8afab
#
_cell.length_a   1.000
_cell.length_b   1.000
_cell.length_c   1.000
_cell.angle_alpha   90.00
_cell.angle_beta   90.00
_cell.angle_gamma   90.00
#
_symmetry.space_group_name_H-M   'P 1'
#
loop_
_entity.id
_entity.type
_entity.pdbx_description
1 polymer ?
#
loop_
_entity_poly.entity_id
_entity_poly.type
_entity_poly.pdbx_seq_one_letter_code
_entity_poly.pdbx_strand_id
1 'polypeptide(L)'
;MHYLELAGIEPYALSGDWPDFRSALESQREFLARFVREQSVQTNEVQRCYALLPAFLELARESGAKTIDLVELGPSAGLNLLWDRYAYAYRAGRWGSSELQLSGVEYEPVPREVLARRVGVRRRLGIDLKPVDVTSEHGARLLHAFLWPGRVERAQRLRAAIRILRREPPTLVRGDYVELLPTVLAERDDGALTVVFQTASTGYIGRERRAELRALLAEAGRDGPLGWISTRAVEELEEDRHDGYELEVGLWPGGERRLLLRCDFHGSWLRWRR
;
A
#
# COMPACT_ATOMS: atom_id res chain seq x y z
N MET A 1 -21.28 -8.66 6.60
CA MET A 1 -21.44 -8.20 7.98
C MET A 1 -21.06 -6.73 8.14
N HIS A 2 -19.82 -6.32 7.88
CA HIS A 2 -19.37 -4.93 8.08
C HIS A 2 -20.17 -3.86 7.30
N TYR A 3 -20.74 -4.20 6.14
CA TYR A 3 -21.64 -3.27 5.43
C TYR A 3 -22.96 -3.02 6.17
N LEU A 4 -23.41 -3.95 7.00
CA LEU A 4 -24.55 -3.76 7.89
C LEU A 4 -24.23 -2.78 9.02
N GLU A 5 -22.98 -2.77 9.53
CA GLU A 5 -22.54 -1.76 10.51
C GLU A 5 -22.62 -0.34 9.93
N LEU A 6 -22.29 -0.17 8.64
CA LEU A 6 -22.45 1.13 7.96
C LEU A 6 -23.91 1.54 7.80
N ALA A 7 -24.82 0.58 7.76
CA ALA A 7 -26.26 0.79 7.75
C ALA A 7 -26.88 1.02 9.15
N GLY A 8 -26.04 1.02 10.20
CA GLY A 8 -26.49 1.19 11.59
C GLY A 8 -27.01 -0.08 12.26
N ILE A 9 -26.78 -1.25 11.66
CA ILE A 9 -27.08 -2.53 12.30
C ILE A 9 -25.85 -3.03 13.04
N GLU A 10 -26.05 -3.45 14.29
CA GLU A 10 -25.02 -4.12 15.09
C GLU A 10 -24.94 -5.60 14.72
N PRO A 11 -23.96 -6.02 13.85
CA PRO A 11 -23.94 -7.39 13.32
C PRO A 11 -23.68 -8.45 14.39
N TYR A 12 -23.07 -8.07 15.51
CA TYR A 12 -22.83 -8.94 16.65
C TYR A 12 -24.05 -9.13 17.57
N ALA A 13 -25.10 -8.30 17.37
CA ALA A 13 -26.38 -8.49 18.03
C ALA A 13 -27.28 -9.51 17.32
N LEU A 14 -26.88 -9.96 16.12
CA LEU A 14 -27.58 -11.04 15.42
C LEU A 14 -27.26 -12.38 16.06
N SER A 15 -28.24 -13.27 16.16
CA SER A 15 -28.12 -14.60 16.77
C SER A 15 -27.07 -15.51 16.10
N GLY A 16 -26.59 -15.11 14.93
CA GLY A 16 -25.61 -15.85 14.14
C GLY A 16 -26.23 -16.88 13.19
N ASP A 17 -27.54 -17.06 13.23
CA ASP A 17 -28.24 -17.94 12.32
C ASP A 17 -28.67 -17.23 11.01
N TRP A 18 -28.96 -18.02 9.98
CA TRP A 18 -29.28 -17.51 8.65
C TRP A 18 -30.56 -16.68 8.59
N PRO A 19 -31.66 -17.04 9.28
CA PRO A 19 -32.87 -16.24 9.27
C PRO A 19 -32.68 -14.81 9.73
N ASP A 20 -31.96 -14.58 10.84
CA ASP A 20 -31.68 -13.26 11.37
C ASP A 20 -30.80 -12.44 10.43
N PHE A 21 -29.72 -13.05 9.92
CA PHE A 21 -28.85 -12.41 8.94
C PHE A 21 -29.61 -12.01 7.66
N ARG A 22 -30.46 -12.91 7.16
CA ARG A 22 -31.32 -12.66 6.01
C ARG A 22 -32.28 -11.50 6.25
N SER A 23 -32.94 -11.48 7.41
CA SER A 23 -33.86 -10.40 7.81
C SER A 23 -33.13 -9.06 7.85
N ALA A 24 -31.91 -9.00 8.42
CA ALA A 24 -31.09 -7.81 8.42
C ALA A 24 -30.72 -7.33 7.01
N LEU A 25 -30.36 -8.25 6.10
CA LEU A 25 -30.09 -7.91 4.69
C LEU A 25 -31.34 -7.37 3.98
N GLU A 26 -32.50 -7.98 4.19
CA GLU A 26 -33.75 -7.56 3.60
C GLU A 26 -34.18 -6.18 4.12
N SER A 27 -34.03 -5.90 5.41
CA SER A 27 -34.35 -4.60 6.01
C SER A 27 -33.45 -3.46 5.47
N GLN A 28 -32.24 -3.74 5.02
CA GLN A 28 -31.26 -2.77 4.50
C GLN A 28 -31.04 -2.89 2.98
N ARG A 29 -31.95 -3.56 2.27
CA ARG A 29 -31.78 -3.91 0.85
C ARG A 29 -31.45 -2.71 -0.03
N GLU A 30 -32.15 -1.60 0.12
CA GLU A 30 -31.93 -0.40 -0.69
C GLU A 30 -30.56 0.24 -0.42
N PHE A 31 -30.20 0.35 0.85
CA PHE A 31 -28.88 0.85 1.25
C PHE A 31 -27.76 -0.03 0.68
N LEU A 32 -27.84 -1.35 0.88
CA LEU A 32 -26.81 -2.30 0.42
C LEU A 32 -26.70 -2.30 -1.11
N ALA A 33 -27.84 -2.28 -1.82
CA ALA A 33 -27.85 -2.25 -3.28
C ALA A 33 -27.23 -0.96 -3.84
N ARG A 34 -27.46 0.19 -3.20
CA ARG A 34 -26.83 1.46 -3.55
C ARG A 34 -25.33 1.41 -3.22
N PHE A 35 -24.97 0.98 -2.01
CA PHE A 35 -23.59 0.90 -1.55
C PHE A 35 -22.72 0.05 -2.48
N VAL A 36 -23.18 -1.16 -2.86
CA VAL A 36 -22.43 -2.07 -3.74
C VAL A 36 -22.27 -1.50 -5.16
N ARG A 37 -23.22 -0.67 -5.63
CA ARG A 37 -23.11 0.01 -6.94
C ARG A 37 -22.15 1.19 -6.91
N GLU A 38 -22.10 1.95 -5.81
CA GLU A 38 -21.35 3.19 -5.70
C GLU A 38 -19.93 3.00 -5.17
N GLN A 39 -19.72 1.96 -4.38
CA GLN A 39 -18.43 1.70 -3.74
C GLN A 39 -17.72 0.51 -4.38
N SER A 40 -16.46 0.72 -4.73
CA SER A 40 -15.52 -0.37 -5.05
C SER A 40 -14.76 -0.78 -3.80
N VAL A 41 -14.55 -2.07 -3.63
CA VAL A 41 -13.73 -2.58 -2.52
C VAL A 41 -12.30 -2.05 -2.67
N GLN A 42 -11.79 -1.45 -1.62
CA GLN A 42 -10.41 -0.96 -1.56
C GLN A 42 -9.66 -1.71 -0.45
N THR A 43 -8.68 -2.51 -0.84
CA THR A 43 -7.86 -3.25 0.13
C THR A 43 -6.62 -2.44 0.47
N ASN A 44 -6.67 -1.67 1.54
CA ASN A 44 -5.50 -0.97 2.08
C ASN A 44 -4.80 -1.91 3.09
N GLU A 45 -3.97 -2.84 2.60
CA GLU A 45 -3.28 -3.83 3.43
C GLU A 45 -1.95 -3.30 3.93
N VAL A 46 -1.90 -2.94 5.19
CA VAL A 46 -0.72 -2.35 5.85
C VAL A 46 0.45 -3.35 5.92
N GLN A 47 0.15 -4.64 5.99
CA GLN A 47 1.18 -5.69 6.04
C GLN A 47 2.06 -5.71 4.78
N ARG A 48 1.60 -5.14 3.65
CA ARG A 48 2.44 -4.97 2.44
C ARG A 48 3.68 -4.13 2.70
N CYS A 49 3.65 -3.26 3.71
CA CYS A 49 4.83 -2.50 4.12
C CYS A 49 6.00 -3.40 4.54
N TYR A 50 5.75 -4.65 4.95
CA TYR A 50 6.80 -5.62 5.23
C TYR A 50 7.64 -5.96 3.99
N ALA A 51 7.04 -5.98 2.80
CA ALA A 51 7.76 -6.15 1.54
C ALA A 51 8.26 -4.82 0.95
N LEU A 52 7.57 -3.70 1.23
CA LEU A 52 7.93 -2.37 0.72
C LEU A 52 9.14 -1.76 1.43
N LEU A 53 9.27 -1.94 2.75
CA LEU A 53 10.40 -1.36 3.52
C LEU A 53 11.76 -1.68 2.91
N PRO A 54 12.11 -2.96 2.61
CA PRO A 54 13.39 -3.26 2.01
C PRO A 54 13.62 -2.56 0.67
N ALA A 55 12.56 -2.37 -0.13
CA ALA A 55 12.66 -1.69 -1.41
C ALA A 55 13.00 -0.19 -1.26
N PHE A 56 12.36 0.51 -0.32
CA PHE A 56 12.71 1.89 0.00
C PHE A 56 14.15 2.03 0.50
N LEU A 57 14.55 1.12 1.38
CA LEU A 57 15.92 1.13 1.93
C LEU A 57 16.97 0.81 0.87
N GLU A 58 16.67 -0.09 -0.06
CA GLU A 58 17.57 -0.45 -1.16
C GLU A 58 17.76 0.73 -2.13
N LEU A 59 16.66 1.39 -2.54
CA LEU A 59 16.76 2.61 -3.36
C LEU A 59 17.55 3.71 -2.66
N ALA A 60 17.33 3.93 -1.36
CA ALA A 60 18.10 4.89 -0.58
C ALA A 60 19.56 4.49 -0.43
N ARG A 61 19.88 3.18 -0.39
CA ARG A 61 21.26 2.67 -0.36
C ARG A 61 21.96 2.92 -1.69
N GLU A 62 21.33 2.59 -2.80
CA GLU A 62 21.90 2.73 -4.14
C GLU A 62 22.09 4.19 -4.55
N SER A 63 21.10 5.05 -4.26
CA SER A 63 21.19 6.47 -4.58
C SER A 63 22.06 7.28 -3.62
N GLY A 64 22.40 6.72 -2.46
CA GLY A 64 23.03 7.46 -1.37
C GLY A 64 22.10 8.43 -0.63
N ALA A 65 20.82 8.49 -0.98
CA ALA A 65 19.86 9.43 -0.41
C ALA A 65 19.68 9.23 1.10
N LYS A 66 19.71 10.34 1.84
CA LYS A 66 19.40 10.37 3.28
C LYS A 66 17.94 10.69 3.55
N THR A 67 17.27 11.28 2.56
CA THR A 67 15.86 11.72 2.64
C THR A 67 15.14 11.34 1.36
N ILE A 68 13.89 10.92 1.50
CA ILE A 68 13.02 10.59 0.36
C ILE A 68 11.70 11.34 0.43
N ASP A 69 11.15 11.65 -0.73
CA ASP A 69 9.78 12.12 -0.93
C ASP A 69 8.97 10.99 -1.55
N LEU A 70 7.80 10.70 -1.01
CA LEU A 70 6.96 9.59 -1.43
C LEU A 70 5.80 10.07 -2.29
N VAL A 71 5.56 9.36 -3.39
CA VAL A 71 4.35 9.50 -4.24
C VAL A 71 3.73 8.13 -4.42
N GLU A 72 2.61 7.85 -3.75
CA GLU A 72 1.88 6.57 -3.90
C GLU A 72 0.77 6.70 -4.95
N LEU A 73 0.73 5.76 -5.89
CA LEU A 73 -0.29 5.67 -6.93
C LEU A 73 -1.38 4.67 -6.47
N GLY A 74 -2.60 5.19 -6.26
CA GLY A 74 -3.72 4.41 -5.74
C GLY A 74 -3.58 4.06 -4.25
N PRO A 75 -3.31 5.04 -3.36
CA PRO A 75 -3.07 4.82 -1.93
C PRO A 75 -4.31 4.40 -1.14
N SER A 76 -5.52 4.58 -1.66
CA SER A 76 -6.76 4.48 -0.88
C SER A 76 -6.72 5.46 0.31
N ALA A 77 -6.43 4.99 1.52
CA ALA A 77 -6.29 5.87 2.69
C ALA A 77 -4.84 6.36 2.95
N GLY A 78 -3.85 5.88 2.18
CA GLY A 78 -2.46 6.31 2.34
C GLY A 78 -1.71 5.65 3.50
N LEU A 79 -2.17 4.50 4.00
CA LEU A 79 -1.52 3.84 5.14
C LEU A 79 -0.11 3.36 4.79
N ASN A 80 0.17 2.97 3.53
CA ASN A 80 1.51 2.55 3.12
C ASN A 80 2.49 3.72 2.97
N LEU A 81 2.01 4.96 2.83
CA LEU A 81 2.85 6.17 2.88
C LEU A 81 3.52 6.37 4.24
N LEU A 82 3.05 5.67 5.27
CA LEU A 82 3.56 5.75 6.65
C LEU A 82 4.46 4.57 7.02
N TRP A 83 5.00 3.85 6.03
CA TRP A 83 5.83 2.67 6.27
C TRP A 83 6.97 2.93 7.27
N ASP A 84 7.57 4.10 7.30
CA ASP A 84 8.65 4.48 8.23
C ASP A 84 8.18 4.79 9.67
N ARG A 85 6.86 4.84 9.89
CA ARG A 85 6.22 4.99 11.20
C ARG A 85 5.86 3.66 11.87
N TYR A 86 6.15 2.54 11.19
CA TYR A 86 5.89 1.19 11.70
C TYR A 86 7.19 0.54 12.22
N ALA A 87 7.04 -0.50 13.01
CA ALA A 87 8.15 -1.35 13.43
C ALA A 87 8.13 -2.66 12.65
N TYR A 88 9.30 -3.22 12.39
CA TYR A 88 9.46 -4.43 11.59
C TYR A 88 10.41 -5.42 12.25
N ALA A 89 10.09 -6.70 12.13
CA ALA A 89 10.95 -7.79 12.56
C ALA A 89 11.32 -8.67 11.36
N TYR A 90 12.60 -8.67 10.99
CA TYR A 90 13.20 -9.52 10.00
C TYR A 90 14.21 -10.49 10.65
N ARG A 91 14.62 -11.55 9.94
CA ARG A 91 15.66 -12.47 10.44
C ARG A 91 16.98 -11.75 10.74
N ALA A 92 17.37 -10.81 9.89
CA ALA A 92 18.62 -10.06 10.03
C ALA A 92 18.58 -8.94 11.07
N GLY A 93 17.41 -8.63 11.64
CA GLY A 93 17.26 -7.61 12.69
C GLY A 93 15.92 -6.90 12.70
N ARG A 94 15.81 -5.86 13.52
CA ARG A 94 14.63 -5.01 13.63
C ARG A 94 14.84 -3.66 12.98
N TRP A 95 13.78 -3.09 12.45
CA TRP A 95 13.77 -1.74 11.90
C TRP A 95 12.59 -0.95 12.47
N GLY A 96 12.81 0.33 12.82
CA GLY A 96 11.78 1.20 13.38
C GLY A 96 11.36 0.86 14.81
N SER A 97 10.51 1.72 15.37
CA SER A 97 9.90 1.56 16.70
C SER A 97 8.48 2.12 16.64
N SER A 98 7.48 1.31 16.94
CA SER A 98 6.07 1.68 16.81
C SER A 98 5.17 0.74 17.61
N GLU A 99 3.96 1.22 17.93
CA GLU A 99 2.86 0.37 18.43
C GLU A 99 2.39 -0.68 17.39
N LEU A 100 2.61 -0.41 16.10
CA LEU A 100 2.33 -1.35 15.02
C LEU A 100 3.62 -2.05 14.61
N GLN A 101 3.71 -3.34 14.94
CA GLN A 101 4.82 -4.19 14.54
C GLN A 101 4.38 -5.12 13.40
N LEU A 102 5.14 -5.12 12.30
CA LEU A 102 4.95 -5.97 11.14
C LEU A 102 6.05 -7.03 11.10
N SER A 103 5.66 -8.26 10.82
CA SER A 103 6.57 -9.40 10.66
C SER A 103 5.98 -10.38 9.66
N GLY A 104 6.81 -11.23 9.09
CA GLY A 104 6.39 -12.24 8.12
C GLY A 104 7.42 -13.35 8.00
N VAL A 105 7.14 -14.29 7.09
CA VAL A 105 8.08 -15.37 6.76
C VAL A 105 9.07 -14.86 5.72
N GLU A 106 10.37 -15.08 5.95
CA GLU A 106 11.41 -14.85 4.96
C GLU A 106 11.90 -16.21 4.42
N TYR A 107 11.57 -16.51 3.17
CA TYR A 107 12.15 -17.72 2.51
C TYR A 107 13.62 -17.47 2.19
N GLU A 108 13.94 -16.35 1.53
CA GLU A 108 15.28 -15.80 1.41
C GLU A 108 15.34 -14.48 2.17
N PRO A 109 16.26 -14.31 3.13
CA PRO A 109 16.25 -13.18 4.03
C PRO A 109 16.68 -11.87 3.35
N VAL A 110 16.12 -10.76 3.82
CA VAL A 110 16.58 -9.42 3.46
C VAL A 110 18.01 -9.22 3.98
N PRO A 111 18.96 -8.74 3.15
CA PRO A 111 20.33 -8.51 3.57
C PRO A 111 20.46 -7.53 4.73
N ARG A 112 21.38 -7.79 5.64
CA ARG A 112 21.61 -6.96 6.83
C ARG A 112 22.01 -5.53 6.47
N GLU A 113 22.81 -5.35 5.44
CA GLU A 113 23.25 -4.06 4.93
C GLU A 113 22.09 -3.19 4.43
N VAL A 114 21.03 -3.79 3.86
CA VAL A 114 19.80 -3.09 3.51
C VAL A 114 19.08 -2.61 4.76
N LEU A 115 18.85 -3.50 5.73
CA LEU A 115 18.17 -3.17 6.98
C LEU A 115 18.96 -2.22 7.90
N ALA A 116 20.28 -2.14 7.72
CA ALA A 116 21.12 -1.17 8.45
C ALA A 116 20.90 0.28 7.99
N ARG A 117 20.34 0.47 6.78
CA ARG A 117 20.08 1.80 6.23
C ARG A 117 19.00 2.52 7.03
N ARG A 118 19.23 3.82 7.23
CA ARG A 118 18.24 4.76 7.78
C ARG A 118 18.00 5.85 6.75
N VAL A 119 16.75 6.19 6.55
CA VAL A 119 16.32 7.22 5.61
C VAL A 119 15.14 7.98 6.22
N GLY A 120 15.15 9.32 6.09
CA GLY A 120 14.02 10.14 6.50
C GLY A 120 12.99 10.27 5.38
N VAL A 121 11.71 10.36 5.73
CA VAL A 121 10.65 10.70 4.78
C VAL A 121 10.24 12.15 5.03
N ARG A 122 10.37 12.99 4.01
CA ARG A 122 10.10 14.43 4.07
C ARG A 122 8.67 14.76 3.63
N ARG A 123 8.24 14.21 2.49
CA ARG A 123 6.92 14.44 1.89
C ARG A 123 6.20 13.10 1.68
N ARG A 124 4.87 13.11 1.91
CA ARG A 124 3.99 11.96 1.68
C ARG A 124 2.81 12.43 0.86
N LEU A 125 2.76 12.03 -0.39
CA LEU A 125 1.68 12.36 -1.31
C LEU A 125 1.10 11.10 -1.91
N GLY A 126 -0.22 11.01 -1.96
CA GLY A 126 -0.93 9.93 -2.65
C GLY A 126 -1.92 10.47 -3.66
N ILE A 127 -2.04 9.82 -4.80
CA ILE A 127 -2.99 10.17 -5.85
C ILE A 127 -3.96 9.00 -6.05
N ASP A 128 -5.24 9.22 -5.81
CA ASP A 128 -6.29 8.19 -5.91
C ASP A 128 -7.56 8.75 -6.53
N LEU A 129 -8.27 7.96 -7.31
CA LEU A 129 -9.57 8.35 -7.88
C LEU A 129 -10.63 8.61 -6.79
N LYS A 130 -10.56 7.83 -5.70
CA LYS A 130 -11.49 7.90 -4.56
C LYS A 130 -10.72 7.71 -3.25
N PRO A 131 -9.93 8.69 -2.81
CA PRO A 131 -9.20 8.57 -1.55
C PRO A 131 -10.16 8.46 -0.37
N VAL A 132 -9.81 7.61 0.61
CA VAL A 132 -10.61 7.40 1.82
C VAL A 132 -10.02 8.22 2.95
N ASP A 133 -10.77 9.19 3.44
CA ASP A 133 -10.37 9.98 4.59
C ASP A 133 -10.63 9.24 5.91
N VAL A 134 -9.62 8.55 6.42
CA VAL A 134 -9.68 7.82 7.70
C VAL A 134 -9.43 8.70 8.94
N THR A 135 -9.24 10.01 8.77
CA THR A 135 -9.28 10.94 9.89
C THR A 135 -10.70 11.07 10.40
N SER A 136 -11.70 10.93 9.52
CA SER A 136 -13.11 10.82 9.85
C SER A 136 -13.50 9.43 10.36
N GLU A 137 -14.51 9.36 11.24
CA GLU A 137 -15.07 8.09 11.72
C GLU A 137 -15.75 7.29 10.59
N HIS A 138 -16.40 8.00 9.65
CA HIS A 138 -17.03 7.37 8.50
C HIS A 138 -16.00 6.65 7.62
N GLY A 139 -14.91 7.33 7.25
CA GLY A 139 -13.86 6.73 6.43
C GLY A 139 -13.15 5.57 7.12
N ALA A 140 -12.91 5.66 8.43
CA ALA A 140 -12.33 4.57 9.20
C ALA A 140 -13.25 3.34 9.21
N ARG A 141 -14.57 3.51 9.41
CA ARG A 141 -15.56 2.42 9.33
C ARG A 141 -15.67 1.86 7.91
N LEU A 142 -15.66 2.72 6.90
CA LEU A 142 -15.68 2.29 5.50
C LEU A 142 -14.49 1.38 5.17
N LEU A 143 -13.28 1.78 5.55
CA LEU A 143 -12.08 0.98 5.29
C LEU A 143 -12.11 -0.34 6.07
N HIS A 144 -12.63 -0.33 7.30
CA HIS A 144 -12.83 -1.54 8.10
C HIS A 144 -13.86 -2.49 7.46
N ALA A 145 -14.92 -1.93 6.83
CA ALA A 145 -15.97 -2.71 6.15
C ALA A 145 -15.45 -3.50 4.93
N PHE A 146 -14.34 -3.10 4.32
CA PHE A 146 -13.68 -3.84 3.24
C PHE A 146 -12.87 -5.05 3.72
N LEU A 147 -12.68 -5.23 5.03
CA LEU A 147 -12.03 -6.42 5.56
C LEU A 147 -12.97 -7.62 5.53
N TRP A 148 -12.41 -8.79 5.24
CA TRP A 148 -13.16 -10.03 5.36
C TRP A 148 -13.46 -10.32 6.82
N PRO A 149 -14.68 -10.79 7.14
CA PRO A 149 -15.04 -11.21 8.49
C PRO A 149 -14.06 -12.26 9.05
N GLY A 150 -13.82 -12.21 10.36
CA GLY A 150 -12.92 -13.17 11.04
C GLY A 150 -11.42 -12.87 10.90
N ARG A 151 -11.01 -11.85 10.16
CA ARG A 151 -9.60 -11.46 10.05
C ARG A 151 -9.17 -10.50 11.18
N VAL A 152 -9.20 -11.01 12.40
CA VAL A 152 -8.98 -10.21 13.64
C VAL A 152 -7.64 -9.46 13.61
N GLU A 153 -6.56 -10.15 13.26
CA GLU A 153 -5.22 -9.54 13.18
C GLU A 153 -5.13 -8.40 12.15
N ARG A 154 -5.77 -8.56 10.98
CA ARG A 154 -5.85 -7.50 9.97
C ARG A 154 -6.62 -6.30 10.49
N ALA A 155 -7.73 -6.53 11.19
CA ALA A 155 -8.51 -5.46 11.81
C ALA A 155 -7.72 -4.72 12.91
N GLN A 156 -6.94 -5.43 13.72
CA GLN A 156 -6.06 -4.83 14.72
C GLN A 156 -4.96 -3.99 14.07
N ARG A 157 -4.28 -4.51 13.04
CA ARG A 157 -3.27 -3.77 12.27
C ARG A 157 -3.86 -2.51 11.64
N LEU A 158 -5.03 -2.62 11.01
CA LEU A 158 -5.72 -1.48 10.40
C LEU A 158 -6.02 -0.40 11.43
N ARG A 159 -6.58 -0.75 12.60
CA ARG A 159 -6.86 0.21 13.68
C ARG A 159 -5.58 0.89 14.18
N ALA A 160 -4.50 0.14 14.38
CA ALA A 160 -3.22 0.72 14.79
C ALA A 160 -2.67 1.68 13.73
N ALA A 161 -2.69 1.29 12.46
CA ALA A 161 -2.24 2.14 11.36
C ALA A 161 -3.07 3.42 11.22
N ILE A 162 -4.40 3.36 11.39
CA ILE A 162 -5.27 4.54 11.39
C ILE A 162 -4.92 5.47 12.55
N ARG A 163 -4.66 4.96 13.76
CA ARG A 163 -4.22 5.81 14.88
C ARG A 163 -2.89 6.52 14.59
N ILE A 164 -1.96 5.83 13.94
CA ILE A 164 -0.68 6.44 13.55
C ILE A 164 -0.91 7.52 12.49
N LEU A 165 -1.71 7.23 11.45
CA LEU A 165 -2.01 8.17 10.37
C LEU A 165 -2.71 9.43 10.88
N ARG A 166 -3.62 9.33 11.84
CA ARG A 166 -4.31 10.48 12.43
C ARG A 166 -3.37 11.49 13.12
N ARG A 167 -2.17 11.07 13.53
CA ARG A 167 -1.14 11.94 14.11
C ARG A 167 -0.35 12.70 13.04
N GLU A 168 -0.19 12.10 11.87
CA GLU A 168 0.59 12.65 10.75
C GLU A 168 -0.09 12.24 9.43
N PRO A 169 -1.22 12.86 9.07
CA PRO A 169 -1.95 12.50 7.86
C PRO A 169 -1.16 12.85 6.60
N PRO A 170 -1.05 11.95 5.61
CA PRO A 170 -0.44 12.26 4.33
C PRO A 170 -1.34 13.18 3.49
N THR A 171 -0.76 13.85 2.51
CA THR A 171 -1.54 14.59 1.51
C THR A 171 -2.12 13.60 0.51
N LEU A 172 -3.45 13.55 0.39
CA LEU A 172 -4.15 12.74 -0.60
C LEU A 172 -4.82 13.66 -1.63
N VAL A 173 -4.50 13.45 -2.90
CA VAL A 173 -5.05 14.18 -4.04
C VAL A 173 -6.02 13.28 -4.79
N ARG A 174 -7.23 13.77 -5.03
CA ARG A 174 -8.22 13.06 -5.84
C ARG A 174 -7.94 13.26 -7.32
N GLY A 175 -7.79 12.20 -8.09
CA GLY A 175 -7.67 12.23 -9.54
C GLY A 175 -7.01 10.99 -10.14
N ASP A 176 -6.91 10.97 -11.45
CA ASP A 176 -6.15 9.95 -12.18
C ASP A 176 -4.66 10.21 -11.98
N TYR A 177 -3.96 9.23 -11.45
CA TYR A 177 -2.54 9.40 -11.15
C TYR A 177 -1.67 9.50 -12.42
N VAL A 178 -2.09 8.95 -13.56
CA VAL A 178 -1.34 9.10 -14.82
C VAL A 178 -1.44 10.54 -15.32
N GLU A 179 -2.59 11.20 -15.12
CA GLU A 179 -2.80 12.60 -15.52
C GLU A 179 -2.10 13.59 -14.57
N LEU A 180 -2.13 13.32 -13.26
CA LEU A 180 -1.60 14.25 -12.26
C LEU A 180 -0.10 14.08 -11.98
N LEU A 181 0.47 12.90 -12.26
CA LEU A 181 1.87 12.59 -11.97
C LEU A 181 2.86 13.56 -12.62
N PRO A 182 2.71 14.00 -13.89
CA PRO A 182 3.63 14.97 -14.50
C PRO A 182 3.76 16.27 -13.69
N THR A 183 2.65 16.83 -13.24
CA THR A 183 2.64 18.05 -12.40
C THR A 183 3.33 17.81 -11.06
N VAL A 184 3.02 16.69 -10.41
CA VAL A 184 3.64 16.32 -9.13
C VAL A 184 5.16 16.13 -9.27
N LEU A 185 5.61 15.53 -10.38
CA LEU A 185 7.03 15.31 -10.63
C LEU A 185 7.76 16.58 -11.05
N ALA A 186 7.09 17.55 -11.68
CA ALA A 186 7.67 18.85 -11.97
C ALA A 186 7.95 19.70 -10.72
N GLU A 187 7.23 19.44 -9.60
CA GLU A 187 7.43 20.10 -8.32
C GLU A 187 8.47 19.40 -7.42
N ARG A 188 9.27 18.49 -7.97
CA ARG A 188 10.33 17.81 -7.21
C ARG A 188 11.40 18.80 -6.76
N ASP A 189 11.99 18.46 -5.64
CA ASP A 189 13.07 19.19 -5.02
C ASP A 189 14.32 18.29 -4.95
N ASP A 190 15.45 18.78 -5.39
CA ASP A 190 16.72 18.06 -5.47
C ASP A 190 17.29 17.67 -4.09
N GLY A 191 16.71 18.16 -2.99
CA GLY A 191 17.11 17.84 -1.62
C GLY A 191 16.72 16.44 -1.15
N ALA A 192 15.90 15.68 -1.92
CA ALA A 192 15.48 14.34 -1.58
C ALA A 192 15.32 13.46 -2.83
N LEU A 193 15.49 12.16 -2.69
CA LEU A 193 15.09 11.21 -3.73
C LEU A 193 13.57 11.12 -3.77
N THR A 194 12.96 11.49 -4.89
CA THR A 194 11.53 11.20 -5.09
C THR A 194 11.34 9.73 -5.43
N VAL A 195 10.52 9.04 -4.65
CA VAL A 195 10.17 7.64 -4.88
C VAL A 195 8.68 7.54 -5.21
N VAL A 196 8.37 7.21 -6.46
CA VAL A 196 7.02 6.87 -6.90
C VAL A 196 6.82 5.37 -6.65
N PHE A 197 5.69 5.00 -6.07
CA PHE A 197 5.44 3.58 -5.80
C PHE A 197 3.96 3.21 -5.91
N GLN A 198 3.70 1.95 -6.13
CA GLN A 198 2.37 1.37 -6.11
C GLN A 198 2.37 -0.07 -5.60
N THR A 199 1.24 -0.47 -5.00
CA THR A 199 0.96 -1.86 -4.63
C THR A 199 -0.37 -2.28 -5.23
N ALA A 200 -0.35 -3.06 -6.32
CA ALA A 200 -1.52 -3.56 -7.05
C ALA A 200 -2.31 -2.54 -7.90
N SER A 201 -2.20 -1.22 -7.69
CA SER A 201 -3.07 -0.25 -8.36
C SER A 201 -2.94 -0.25 -9.88
N THR A 202 -1.75 -0.53 -10.42
CA THR A 202 -1.53 -0.64 -11.87
C THR A 202 -2.22 -1.86 -12.50
N GLY A 203 -2.70 -2.81 -11.70
CA GLY A 203 -3.54 -3.92 -12.18
C GLY A 203 -4.93 -3.46 -12.66
N TYR A 204 -5.40 -2.31 -12.18
CA TYR A 204 -6.72 -1.74 -12.52
C TYR A 204 -6.71 -0.83 -13.75
N ILE A 205 -5.53 -0.43 -14.24
CA ILE A 205 -5.41 0.36 -15.48
C ILE A 205 -5.02 -0.51 -16.67
N GLY A 206 -5.52 -0.13 -17.85
CA GLY A 206 -5.26 -0.85 -19.09
C GLY A 206 -3.78 -0.86 -19.50
N ARG A 207 -3.45 -1.70 -20.46
CA ARG A 207 -2.08 -1.85 -20.98
C ARG A 207 -1.48 -0.53 -21.49
N GLU A 208 -2.28 0.27 -22.20
CA GLU A 208 -1.88 1.56 -22.74
C GLU A 208 -1.53 2.55 -21.65
N ARG A 209 -2.40 2.68 -20.64
CA ARG A 209 -2.14 3.58 -19.50
C ARG A 209 -0.91 3.14 -18.69
N ARG A 210 -0.64 1.83 -18.59
CA ARG A 210 0.62 1.36 -17.98
C ARG A 210 1.86 1.71 -18.81
N ALA A 211 1.74 1.71 -20.15
CA ALA A 211 2.82 2.13 -21.02
C ALA A 211 3.09 3.64 -20.89
N GLU A 212 2.02 4.44 -20.85
CA GLU A 212 2.09 5.88 -20.62
C GLU A 212 2.76 6.21 -19.28
N LEU A 213 2.32 5.57 -18.18
CA LEU A 213 2.94 5.73 -16.87
C LEU A 213 4.45 5.44 -16.91
N ARG A 214 4.87 4.36 -17.60
CA ARG A 214 6.29 4.04 -17.73
C ARG A 214 7.07 5.09 -18.52
N ALA A 215 6.47 5.65 -19.56
CA ALA A 215 7.07 6.71 -20.35
C ALA A 215 7.26 8.00 -19.52
N LEU A 216 6.24 8.39 -18.75
CA LEU A 216 6.29 9.53 -17.82
C LEU A 216 7.40 9.39 -16.77
N LEU A 217 7.53 8.20 -16.18
CA LEU A 217 8.59 7.95 -15.20
C LEU A 217 9.99 8.00 -15.84
N ALA A 218 10.14 7.45 -17.05
CA ALA A 218 11.40 7.46 -17.78
C ALA A 218 11.78 8.90 -18.20
N GLU A 219 10.82 9.71 -18.59
CA GLU A 219 11.02 11.13 -18.91
C GLU A 219 11.46 11.92 -17.67
N ALA A 220 10.68 11.82 -16.59
CA ALA A 220 11.02 12.49 -15.34
C ALA A 220 12.37 12.04 -14.76
N GLY A 221 12.74 10.78 -14.99
CA GLY A 221 14.05 10.24 -14.57
C GLY A 221 15.24 10.81 -15.34
N ARG A 222 15.04 11.39 -16.53
CA ARG A 222 16.10 12.13 -17.25
C ARG A 222 16.40 13.47 -16.63
N ASP A 223 15.41 14.08 -15.98
CA ASP A 223 15.52 15.41 -15.39
C ASP A 223 16.09 15.40 -13.96
N GLY A 224 16.28 14.23 -13.35
CA GLY A 224 16.85 14.10 -12.02
C GLY A 224 16.60 12.77 -11.35
N PRO A 225 17.17 12.56 -10.14
CA PRO A 225 17.04 11.30 -9.41
C PRO A 225 15.59 10.93 -9.12
N LEU A 226 15.19 9.72 -9.52
CA LEU A 226 13.85 9.18 -9.33
C LEU A 226 13.93 7.71 -8.98
N GLY A 227 13.23 7.29 -7.92
CA GLY A 227 13.03 5.91 -7.56
C GLY A 227 11.64 5.41 -8.00
N TRP A 228 11.55 4.16 -8.41
CA TRP A 228 10.30 3.48 -8.71
C TRP A 228 10.20 2.15 -7.97
N ILE A 229 9.05 1.90 -7.31
CA ILE A 229 8.72 0.61 -6.71
C ILE A 229 7.38 0.16 -7.25
N SER A 230 7.30 -1.05 -7.80
CA SER A 230 6.08 -1.57 -8.40
C SER A 230 5.88 -3.03 -8.04
N THR A 231 4.64 -3.38 -7.70
CA THR A 231 4.25 -4.78 -7.62
C THR A 231 3.55 -5.22 -8.91
N ARG A 232 3.87 -6.42 -9.38
CA ARG A 232 3.24 -7.08 -10.52
C ARG A 232 2.69 -8.43 -10.05
N ALA A 233 1.40 -8.66 -10.25
CA ALA A 233 0.79 -9.96 -9.97
C ALA A 233 1.37 -11.04 -10.88
N VAL A 234 1.62 -12.22 -10.32
CA VAL A 234 2.09 -13.41 -11.01
C VAL A 234 1.19 -14.57 -10.61
N GLU A 235 0.63 -15.28 -11.60
CA GLU A 235 -0.33 -16.37 -11.38
C GLU A 235 0.36 -17.63 -10.91
N GLU A 236 1.56 -17.91 -11.08
CA GLU A 236 2.34 -18.98 -10.47
C GLU A 236 3.74 -18.48 -10.21
N LEU A 237 4.11 -18.36 -8.95
CA LEU A 237 5.48 -18.28 -8.57
C LEU A 237 6.02 -19.71 -8.64
N GLU A 238 6.69 -20.06 -9.73
CA GLU A 238 7.13 -21.43 -10.09
C GLU A 238 7.77 -22.24 -8.95
N GLU A 239 8.34 -21.56 -7.98
CA GLU A 239 9.06 -22.15 -6.86
C GLU A 239 8.19 -22.47 -5.64
N ASP A 240 7.02 -21.82 -5.47
CA ASP A 240 6.25 -21.88 -4.22
C ASP A 240 4.79 -22.35 -4.41
N ARG A 241 4.34 -22.54 -5.64
CA ARG A 241 2.94 -22.88 -5.99
C ARG A 241 1.90 -21.92 -5.38
N HIS A 242 2.27 -20.66 -5.15
CA HIS A 242 1.43 -19.62 -4.59
C HIS A 242 1.38 -18.42 -5.50
N ASP A 243 0.19 -17.89 -5.71
CA ASP A 243 0.00 -16.59 -6.33
C ASP A 243 0.60 -15.49 -5.48
N GLY A 244 1.16 -14.47 -6.10
CA GLY A 244 1.75 -13.37 -5.37
C GLY A 244 2.19 -12.21 -6.24
N TYR A 245 3.07 -11.40 -5.70
CA TYR A 245 3.67 -10.26 -6.38
C TYR A 245 5.16 -10.48 -6.61
N GLU A 246 5.60 -10.08 -7.79
CA GLU A 246 6.96 -9.64 -8.03
C GLU A 246 7.04 -8.15 -7.71
N LEU A 247 7.96 -7.79 -6.81
CA LEU A 247 8.26 -6.42 -6.48
C LEU A 247 9.53 -6.01 -7.21
N GLU A 248 9.36 -5.06 -8.13
CA GLU A 248 10.43 -4.50 -8.95
C GLU A 248 10.82 -3.12 -8.42
N VAL A 249 12.10 -2.78 -8.58
CA VAL A 249 12.63 -1.44 -8.32
C VAL A 249 13.33 -0.90 -9.56
N GLY A 250 13.32 0.43 -9.71
CA GLY A 250 14.08 1.17 -10.71
C GLY A 250 14.65 2.44 -10.09
N LEU A 251 15.83 2.84 -10.53
CA LEU A 251 16.50 4.05 -10.08
C LEU A 251 17.05 4.81 -11.29
N TRP A 252 16.73 6.09 -11.41
CA TRP A 252 17.29 7.01 -12.38
C TRP A 252 18.35 7.93 -11.74
N PRO A 253 19.39 8.34 -12.48
CA PRO A 253 19.68 7.99 -13.87
C PRO A 253 20.04 6.51 -14.03
N GLY A 254 19.78 5.96 -15.22
CA GLY A 254 19.91 4.55 -15.55
C GLY A 254 18.55 3.93 -15.84
N GLY A 255 17.62 3.97 -14.90
CA GLY A 255 16.21 3.58 -15.07
C GLY A 255 15.98 2.09 -15.32
N GLU A 256 17.01 1.25 -15.20
CA GLU A 256 16.87 -0.19 -15.32
C GLU A 256 16.00 -0.72 -14.17
N ARG A 257 14.93 -1.43 -14.55
CA ARG A 257 14.07 -2.10 -13.56
C ARG A 257 14.58 -3.51 -13.33
N ARG A 258 14.61 -3.88 -12.08
CA ARG A 258 15.00 -5.23 -11.67
C ARG A 258 14.05 -5.79 -10.64
N LEU A 259 13.88 -7.09 -10.67
CA LEU A 259 13.19 -7.83 -9.63
C LEU A 259 14.00 -7.78 -8.34
N LEU A 260 13.41 -7.25 -7.27
CA LEU A 260 14.05 -7.14 -5.97
C LEU A 260 13.67 -8.30 -5.05
N LEU A 261 12.38 -8.61 -4.99
CA LEU A 261 11.85 -9.69 -4.17
C LEU A 261 10.52 -10.21 -4.72
N ARG A 262 10.11 -11.37 -4.23
CA ARG A 262 8.75 -11.89 -4.38
C ARG A 262 8.04 -11.90 -3.03
N CYS A 263 6.73 -11.73 -3.02
CA CYS A 263 5.91 -11.76 -1.80
C CYS A 263 4.49 -12.19 -2.12
N ASP A 264 3.71 -12.57 -1.11
CA ASP A 264 2.28 -12.76 -1.31
C ASP A 264 1.52 -11.43 -1.47
N PHE A 265 0.27 -11.50 -1.90
CA PHE A 265 -0.57 -10.32 -2.14
C PHE A 265 -0.76 -9.42 -0.91
N HIS A 266 -0.50 -9.94 0.27
CA HIS A 266 -0.74 -9.25 1.54
C HIS A 266 0.53 -8.98 2.36
N GLY A 267 1.71 -9.40 1.91
CA GLY A 267 2.98 -9.18 2.60
C GLY A 267 3.22 -10.10 3.80
N SER A 268 2.57 -11.27 3.86
CA SER A 268 2.77 -12.24 4.95
C SER A 268 4.08 -13.01 4.83
N TRP A 269 4.62 -13.11 3.63
CA TRP A 269 5.95 -13.66 3.36
C TRP A 269 6.67 -12.85 2.28
N LEU A 270 7.97 -12.99 2.25
CA LEU A 270 8.82 -12.48 1.18
C LEU A 270 9.97 -13.45 0.88
N ARG A 271 10.51 -13.30 -0.35
CA ARG A 271 11.73 -13.95 -0.81
C ARG A 271 12.61 -12.89 -1.50
N TRP A 272 13.69 -12.53 -0.86
CA TRP A 272 14.67 -11.63 -1.45
C TRP A 272 15.34 -12.24 -2.68
N ARG A 273 15.65 -11.45 -3.69
CA ARG A 273 16.41 -11.87 -4.86
C ARG A 273 17.83 -11.33 -4.78
N ARG A 274 18.79 -12.23 -5.03
CA ARG A 274 20.22 -11.88 -5.04
C ARG A 274 20.65 -11.35 -6.40
#